data_8fae78af157b07c28404c7236ca0daef
#
_entry.id   8fae78af157b07c28404c7236ca0daef
#
_cell.length_a   1.000
_cell.length_b   1.000
_cell.length_c   1.000
_cell.angle_alpha   90.00
_cell.angle_beta   90.00
_cell.angle_gamma   90.00
#
_symmetry.space_group_name_H-M   'P 1'
#
loop_
_entity.id
_entity.type
_entity.pdbx_description
1 polymer ?
#
loop_
_entity_poly.entity_id
_entity_poly.type
_entity_poly.pdbx_seq_one_letter_code
_entity_poly.pdbx_strand_id
1 'polypeptide(L)'
;MIKNMHFRKLLILIALVTPAWAGIVEDVRTILAQDNFSAADSYLSSYRTRNGVTPEYIEAYSWMARAAFSAREYDQAAAYAEQTSALVQEQLKQRPLDAEPHLPLALGAAIEVQSQTLAARGQRTRAIAVLQTALHTYGSTSIRARLQKNLNLLSFEGKPAPALRSEQFLGSKPPMLSKLKGSPVLLFFWAHWCPDCKVEAPIITRLRTEFAPKGLTVLGPTRLYGYTAQVEKAAPSDELAYIDAVRHRFYAGLLDMPVPISKYNFDTYGASTTPTLVLLDRTGKVGMYHPGALPYDQLKAEIEKVVAR
;
A
#
# COMPACT_ATOMS: atom_id res chain seq x y z
N MET A 1 -49.34 -29.85 58.72
CA MET A 1 -47.96 -29.92 58.16
C MET A 1 -47.93 -29.17 56.84
N ILE A 2 -47.50 -27.90 56.87
CA ILE A 2 -47.41 -27.06 55.69
C ILE A 2 -45.92 -26.92 55.34
N LYS A 3 -45.49 -27.47 54.21
CA LYS A 3 -44.11 -27.42 53.72
C LYS A 3 -43.82 -26.05 53.11
N ASN A 4 -42.84 -25.31 53.66
CA ASN A 4 -42.29 -24.07 53.15
C ASN A 4 -41.52 -24.36 51.85
N MET A 5 -41.97 -23.73 50.80
CA MET A 5 -41.31 -23.74 49.47
C MET A 5 -40.48 -22.48 49.35
N HIS A 6 -39.14 -22.60 49.40
CA HIS A 6 -38.21 -21.50 49.24
C HIS A 6 -38.05 -21.16 47.76
N PHE A 7 -38.58 -20.02 47.33
CA PHE A 7 -38.31 -19.47 46.01
C PHE A 7 -36.88 -18.89 45.97
N ARG A 8 -35.96 -19.61 45.34
CA ARG A 8 -34.64 -19.07 44.99
C ARG A 8 -34.79 -18.06 43.84
N LYS A 9 -34.63 -16.75 44.14
CA LYS A 9 -34.53 -15.71 43.14
C LYS A 9 -33.22 -15.89 42.33
N LEU A 10 -33.32 -16.32 41.07
CA LEU A 10 -32.22 -16.36 40.13
C LEU A 10 -31.94 -14.95 39.64
N LEU A 11 -30.88 -14.32 40.12
CA LEU A 11 -30.36 -13.05 39.59
C LEU A 11 -29.66 -13.36 38.24
N ILE A 12 -30.33 -13.03 37.13
CA ILE A 12 -29.71 -13.03 35.82
C ILE A 12 -28.84 -11.80 35.72
N LEU A 13 -27.52 -11.99 35.82
CA LEU A 13 -26.53 -10.96 35.50
C LEU A 13 -26.53 -10.76 33.99
N ILE A 14 -27.20 -9.71 33.50
CA ILE A 14 -27.06 -9.27 32.11
C ILE A 14 -25.70 -8.59 32.01
N ALA A 15 -24.69 -9.33 31.51
CA ALA A 15 -23.44 -8.75 31.11
C ALA A 15 -23.74 -7.79 29.94
N LEU A 16 -23.68 -6.49 30.20
CA LEU A 16 -23.64 -5.47 29.19
C LEU A 16 -22.34 -5.68 28.41
N VAL A 17 -22.41 -6.39 27.28
CA VAL A 17 -21.35 -6.41 26.28
C VAL A 17 -21.33 -5.00 25.70
N THR A 18 -20.46 -4.14 26.25
CA THR A 18 -20.13 -2.88 25.58
C THR A 18 -19.51 -3.26 24.25
N PRO A 19 -20.05 -2.79 23.11
CA PRO A 19 -19.37 -2.99 21.84
C PRO A 19 -17.95 -2.42 21.99
N ALA A 20 -16.93 -3.22 21.68
CA ALA A 20 -15.59 -2.72 21.52
C ALA A 20 -15.68 -1.65 20.44
N TRP A 21 -15.53 -0.39 20.79
CA TRP A 21 -15.56 0.72 19.87
C TRP A 21 -14.37 0.52 18.93
N ALA A 22 -14.65 0.20 17.69
CA ALA A 22 -13.68 0.37 16.63
C ALA A 22 -13.22 1.84 16.71
N GLY A 23 -11.91 2.11 16.55
CA GLY A 23 -11.41 3.50 16.67
C GLY A 23 -12.07 4.41 15.64
N ILE A 24 -12.06 5.72 15.88
CA ILE A 24 -12.71 6.73 15.01
C ILE A 24 -12.40 6.53 13.51
N VAL A 25 -11.20 6.06 13.18
CA VAL A 25 -10.79 5.81 11.78
C VAL A 25 -11.69 4.74 11.14
N GLU A 26 -11.93 3.62 11.84
CA GLU A 26 -12.75 2.53 11.31
C GLU A 26 -14.23 2.90 11.26
N ASP A 27 -14.71 3.65 12.26
CA ASP A 27 -16.09 4.14 12.30
C ASP A 27 -16.38 5.06 11.10
N VAL A 28 -15.48 6.04 10.84
CA VAL A 28 -15.62 6.97 9.70
C VAL A 28 -15.54 6.21 8.37
N ARG A 29 -14.64 5.25 8.23
CA ARG A 29 -14.54 4.40 7.03
C ARG A 29 -15.83 3.62 6.78
N THR A 30 -16.40 3.06 7.83
CA THR A 30 -17.65 2.29 7.75
C THR A 30 -18.83 3.17 7.32
N ILE A 31 -18.92 4.39 7.87
CA ILE A 31 -19.96 5.36 7.48
C ILE A 31 -19.78 5.78 6.01
N LEU A 32 -18.55 6.09 5.60
CA LEU A 32 -18.25 6.50 4.22
C LEU A 32 -18.42 5.37 3.20
N ALA A 33 -18.25 4.11 3.60
CA ALA A 33 -18.55 2.95 2.75
C ALA A 33 -20.05 2.82 2.41
N GLN A 34 -20.92 3.54 3.14
CA GLN A 34 -22.36 3.64 2.88
C GLN A 34 -22.73 4.94 2.12
N ASP A 35 -21.74 5.64 1.55
CA ASP A 35 -21.88 6.93 0.86
C ASP A 35 -22.50 8.05 1.74
N ASN A 36 -22.43 7.93 3.08
CA ASN A 36 -23.07 8.84 4.00
C ASN A 36 -22.07 9.91 4.51
N PHE A 37 -21.74 10.87 3.65
CA PHE A 37 -20.84 11.98 3.98
C PHE A 37 -21.35 12.86 5.14
N SER A 38 -22.65 13.13 5.21
CA SER A 38 -23.23 13.95 6.26
C SER A 38 -23.09 13.30 7.64
N ALA A 39 -23.32 11.99 7.74
CA ALA A 39 -23.13 11.26 9.00
C ALA A 39 -21.65 11.20 9.38
N ALA A 40 -20.73 11.02 8.44
CA ALA A 40 -19.29 11.03 8.70
C ALA A 40 -18.82 12.41 9.22
N ASP A 41 -19.28 13.50 8.62
CA ASP A 41 -18.96 14.86 9.07
C ASP A 41 -19.51 15.15 10.48
N SER A 42 -20.76 14.76 10.75
CA SER A 42 -21.38 14.90 12.06
C SER A 42 -20.65 14.10 13.13
N TYR A 43 -20.21 12.87 12.80
CA TYR A 43 -19.45 12.01 13.69
C TYR A 43 -18.08 12.61 14.00
N LEU A 44 -17.34 13.07 12.98
CA LEU A 44 -16.06 13.77 13.11
C LEU A 44 -16.19 15.04 13.95
N SER A 45 -17.22 15.86 13.71
CA SER A 45 -17.48 17.08 14.48
C SER A 45 -17.76 16.78 15.95
N SER A 46 -18.55 15.75 16.25
CA SER A 46 -18.84 15.28 17.60
C SER A 46 -17.58 14.76 18.31
N TYR A 47 -16.73 14.02 17.62
CA TYR A 47 -15.45 13.54 18.17
C TYR A 47 -14.52 14.71 18.48
N ARG A 48 -14.38 15.66 17.54
CA ARG A 48 -13.54 16.85 17.71
C ARG A 48 -13.97 17.68 18.93
N THR A 49 -15.25 17.85 19.15
CA THR A 49 -15.79 18.59 20.29
C THR A 49 -15.42 17.94 21.63
N ARG A 50 -15.39 16.61 21.68
CA ARG A 50 -15.09 15.86 22.90
C ARG A 50 -13.60 15.64 23.16
N ASN A 51 -12.82 15.40 22.11
CA ASN A 51 -11.44 14.93 22.21
C ASN A 51 -10.41 15.91 21.63
N GLY A 52 -10.87 16.97 20.95
CA GLY A 52 -9.99 17.87 20.23
C GLY A 52 -9.48 17.30 18.90
N VAL A 53 -8.46 17.93 18.37
CA VAL A 53 -7.80 17.51 17.11
C VAL A 53 -6.62 16.61 17.45
N THR A 54 -6.90 15.32 17.56
CA THR A 54 -5.89 14.28 17.80
C THR A 54 -5.30 13.79 16.45
N PRO A 55 -4.10 13.17 16.45
CA PRO A 55 -3.56 12.51 15.24
C PRO A 55 -4.52 11.49 14.62
N GLU A 56 -5.20 10.70 15.44
CA GLU A 56 -6.19 9.72 14.98
C GLU A 56 -7.41 10.39 14.33
N TYR A 57 -7.88 11.54 14.88
CA TYR A 57 -8.90 12.35 14.25
C TYR A 57 -8.47 12.84 12.86
N ILE A 58 -7.20 13.27 12.70
CA ILE A 58 -6.70 13.77 11.43
C ILE A 58 -6.63 12.64 10.39
N GLU A 59 -6.24 11.44 10.79
CA GLU A 59 -6.31 10.28 9.91
C GLU A 59 -7.76 9.97 9.51
N ALA A 60 -8.69 9.91 10.47
CA ALA A 60 -10.10 9.71 10.18
C ALA A 60 -10.66 10.77 9.21
N TYR A 61 -10.30 12.05 9.45
CA TYR A 61 -10.69 13.15 8.57
C TYR A 61 -10.13 13.00 7.14
N SER A 62 -8.93 12.44 6.98
CA SER A 62 -8.33 12.18 5.66
C SER A 62 -9.15 11.24 4.78
N TRP A 63 -10.03 10.42 5.36
CA TRP A 63 -10.92 9.54 4.61
C TRP A 63 -12.04 10.29 3.90
N MET A 64 -12.44 11.48 4.39
CA MET A 64 -13.37 12.35 3.67
C MET A 64 -12.82 12.74 2.29
N ALA A 65 -11.52 13.08 2.22
CA ALA A 65 -10.86 13.41 0.96
C ALA A 65 -10.86 12.22 -0.03
N ARG A 66 -10.58 11.01 0.45
CA ARG A 66 -10.57 9.81 -0.38
C ARG A 66 -11.97 9.45 -0.88
N ALA A 67 -12.97 9.53 -0.01
CA ALA A 67 -14.36 9.25 -0.37
C ALA A 67 -14.87 10.26 -1.41
N ALA A 68 -14.63 11.56 -1.20
CA ALA A 68 -15.00 12.59 -2.16
C ALA A 68 -14.29 12.38 -3.53
N PHE A 69 -13.00 11.98 -3.53
CA PHE A 69 -12.30 11.65 -4.78
C PHE A 69 -12.93 10.44 -5.48
N SER A 70 -13.29 9.38 -4.75
CA SER A 70 -13.96 8.20 -5.30
C SER A 70 -15.33 8.53 -5.89
N ALA A 71 -16.07 9.45 -5.26
CA ALA A 71 -17.35 9.99 -5.75
C ALA A 71 -17.16 10.98 -6.92
N ARG A 72 -15.92 11.28 -7.35
CA ARG A 72 -15.57 12.29 -8.36
C ARG A 72 -15.92 13.74 -7.98
N GLU A 73 -16.14 13.98 -6.71
CA GLU A 73 -16.38 15.32 -6.14
C GLU A 73 -15.04 16.02 -5.93
N TYR A 74 -14.37 16.39 -7.03
CA TYR A 74 -12.97 16.81 -7.02
C TYR A 74 -12.72 18.11 -6.25
N ASP A 75 -13.71 19.03 -6.16
CA ASP A 75 -13.58 20.26 -5.37
C ASP A 75 -13.59 19.94 -3.88
N GLN A 76 -14.49 19.09 -3.44
CA GLN A 76 -14.56 18.63 -2.05
C GLN A 76 -13.33 17.81 -1.69
N ALA A 77 -12.90 16.90 -2.57
CA ALA A 77 -11.71 16.09 -2.36
C ALA A 77 -10.46 16.97 -2.15
N ALA A 78 -10.30 18.04 -2.96
CA ALA A 78 -9.22 18.98 -2.82
C ALA A 78 -9.29 19.74 -1.48
N ALA A 79 -10.49 20.24 -1.11
CA ALA A 79 -10.69 20.98 0.13
C ALA A 79 -10.39 20.12 1.37
N TYR A 80 -10.89 18.88 1.42
CA TYR A 80 -10.59 17.95 2.51
C TYR A 80 -9.10 17.59 2.57
N ALA A 81 -8.45 17.39 1.43
CA ALA A 81 -7.01 17.09 1.38
C ALA A 81 -6.17 18.27 1.86
N GLU A 82 -6.51 19.49 1.47
CA GLU A 82 -5.85 20.73 1.94
C GLU A 82 -6.02 20.89 3.45
N GLN A 83 -7.23 20.76 3.96
CA GLN A 83 -7.51 20.85 5.39
C GLN A 83 -6.80 19.77 6.19
N THR A 84 -6.76 18.50 5.70
CA THR A 84 -5.98 17.43 6.31
C THR A 84 -4.51 17.80 6.40
N SER A 85 -3.94 18.32 5.31
CA SER A 85 -2.54 18.76 5.28
C SER A 85 -2.29 19.88 6.30
N ALA A 86 -3.17 20.88 6.38
CA ALA A 86 -3.05 21.96 7.35
C ALA A 86 -3.07 21.45 8.80
N LEU A 87 -3.98 20.55 9.12
CA LEU A 87 -4.06 19.93 10.46
C LEU A 87 -2.79 19.13 10.79
N VAL A 88 -2.23 18.40 9.83
CA VAL A 88 -0.94 17.70 10.02
C VAL A 88 0.17 18.72 10.26
N GLN A 89 0.27 19.81 9.49
CA GLN A 89 1.31 20.83 9.68
C GLN A 89 1.29 21.44 11.09
N GLU A 90 0.12 21.67 11.68
CA GLU A 90 0.03 22.12 13.08
C GLU A 90 0.62 21.10 14.06
N GLN A 91 0.38 19.81 13.86
CA GLN A 91 0.96 18.77 14.69
C GLN A 91 2.49 18.67 14.53
N LEU A 92 3.01 18.90 13.32
CA LEU A 92 4.44 18.84 13.03
C LEU A 92 5.24 19.98 13.68
N LYS A 93 4.60 21.04 14.18
CA LYS A 93 5.26 22.06 15.02
C LYS A 93 5.71 21.50 16.38
N GLN A 94 5.10 20.41 16.82
CA GLN A 94 5.33 19.82 18.15
C GLN A 94 6.05 18.47 18.10
N ARG A 95 6.03 17.79 16.96
CA ARG A 95 6.59 16.42 16.83
C ARG A 95 6.98 16.09 15.39
N PRO A 96 7.97 15.20 15.17
CA PRO A 96 8.28 14.67 13.84
C PRO A 96 7.10 13.85 13.29
N LEU A 97 7.01 13.74 11.94
CA LEU A 97 5.94 13.01 11.27
C LEU A 97 5.82 11.56 11.74
N ASP A 98 6.93 10.85 11.85
CA ASP A 98 6.97 9.42 12.22
C ASP A 98 7.00 9.17 13.75
N ALA A 99 6.76 10.20 14.57
CA ALA A 99 6.71 10.03 16.03
C ALA A 99 5.47 9.26 16.52
N GLU A 100 4.46 9.12 15.66
CA GLU A 100 3.24 8.37 15.92
C GLU A 100 2.64 7.85 14.59
N PRO A 101 1.75 6.84 14.60
CA PRO A 101 1.36 6.14 13.36
C PRO A 101 0.35 6.88 12.48
N HIS A 102 -0.48 7.78 13.01
CA HIS A 102 -1.64 8.34 12.31
C HIS A 102 -1.28 9.51 11.37
N LEU A 103 -0.34 10.39 11.78
CA LEU A 103 0.05 11.55 10.95
C LEU A 103 0.66 11.16 9.60
N PRO A 104 1.54 10.13 9.51
CA PRO A 104 2.04 9.66 8.22
C PRO A 104 0.91 9.16 7.30
N LEU A 105 -0.08 8.47 7.86
CA LEU A 105 -1.22 7.96 7.12
C LEU A 105 -2.09 9.09 6.58
N ALA A 106 -2.38 10.10 7.44
CA ALA A 106 -3.15 11.28 7.08
C ALA A 106 -2.48 12.12 6.00
N LEU A 107 -1.20 12.49 6.22
CA LEU A 107 -0.45 13.32 5.27
C LEU A 107 -0.27 12.62 3.92
N GLY A 108 0.09 11.34 3.97
CA GLY A 108 0.23 10.53 2.75
C GLY A 108 -1.07 10.45 1.97
N ALA A 109 -2.23 10.38 2.64
CA ALA A 109 -3.54 10.40 2.02
C ALA A 109 -3.86 11.77 1.38
N ALA A 110 -3.60 12.84 2.11
CA ALA A 110 -3.87 14.19 1.64
C ALA A 110 -3.07 14.52 0.37
N ILE A 111 -1.77 14.25 0.36
CA ILE A 111 -0.91 14.48 -0.82
C ILE A 111 -1.32 13.58 -1.99
N GLU A 112 -1.67 12.32 -1.73
CA GLU A 112 -2.18 11.39 -2.73
C GLU A 112 -3.45 11.93 -3.39
N VAL A 113 -4.47 12.30 -2.61
CA VAL A 113 -5.73 12.84 -3.13
C VAL A 113 -5.52 14.16 -3.87
N GLN A 114 -4.70 15.07 -3.34
CA GLN A 114 -4.36 16.32 -4.00
C GLN A 114 -3.76 16.08 -5.38
N SER A 115 -2.75 15.22 -5.48
CA SER A 115 -2.10 14.90 -6.76
C SER A 115 -3.03 14.18 -7.74
N GLN A 116 -3.84 13.25 -7.28
CA GLN A 116 -4.81 12.54 -8.11
C GLN A 116 -5.93 13.47 -8.61
N THR A 117 -6.40 14.37 -7.77
CA THR A 117 -7.41 15.36 -8.15
C THR A 117 -6.86 16.31 -9.22
N LEU A 118 -5.63 16.80 -9.08
CA LEU A 118 -4.95 17.60 -10.11
C LEU A 118 -4.82 16.83 -11.43
N ALA A 119 -4.42 15.58 -11.37
CA ALA A 119 -4.28 14.73 -12.56
C ALA A 119 -5.64 14.48 -13.24
N ALA A 120 -6.69 14.17 -12.47
CA ALA A 120 -8.05 13.97 -12.97
C ALA A 120 -8.63 15.21 -13.67
N ARG A 121 -8.16 16.41 -13.26
CA ARG A 121 -8.48 17.70 -13.91
C ARG A 121 -7.58 18.05 -15.09
N GLY A 122 -6.75 17.12 -15.57
CA GLY A 122 -5.80 17.36 -16.68
C GLY A 122 -4.55 18.15 -16.29
N GLN A 123 -4.35 18.46 -15.00
CA GLN A 123 -3.22 19.26 -14.51
C GLN A 123 -2.02 18.38 -14.12
N ARG A 124 -1.67 17.42 -14.99
CA ARG A 124 -0.62 16.41 -14.71
C ARG A 124 0.72 17.01 -14.30
N THR A 125 1.16 18.08 -14.92
CA THR A 125 2.42 18.77 -14.58
C THR A 125 2.41 19.30 -13.14
N ARG A 126 1.29 19.88 -12.71
CA ARG A 126 1.12 20.38 -11.33
C ARG A 126 1.08 19.21 -10.34
N ALA A 127 0.38 18.11 -10.68
CA ALA A 127 0.34 16.91 -9.85
C ALA A 127 1.75 16.34 -9.63
N ILE A 128 2.57 16.28 -10.68
CA ILE A 128 3.97 15.83 -10.61
C ILE A 128 4.78 16.77 -9.71
N ALA A 129 4.64 18.08 -9.87
CA ALA A 129 5.37 19.07 -9.06
C ALA A 129 5.04 18.95 -7.56
N VAL A 130 3.76 18.78 -7.20
CA VAL A 130 3.32 18.53 -5.81
C VAL A 130 4.02 17.31 -5.23
N LEU A 131 4.05 16.20 -5.97
CA LEU A 131 4.68 14.94 -5.51
C LEU A 131 6.20 15.06 -5.40
N GLN A 132 6.85 15.79 -6.31
CA GLN A 132 8.29 16.02 -6.25
C GLN A 132 8.66 16.91 -5.04
N THR A 133 7.90 17.96 -4.77
CA THR A 133 8.06 18.79 -3.57
C THR A 133 7.86 17.96 -2.30
N ALA A 134 6.80 17.15 -2.25
CA ALA A 134 6.55 16.28 -1.12
C ALA A 134 7.67 15.24 -0.91
N LEU A 135 8.21 14.65 -1.98
CA LEU A 135 9.36 13.74 -1.90
C LEU A 135 10.63 14.43 -1.42
N HIS A 136 10.84 15.70 -1.81
CA HIS A 136 11.97 16.50 -1.29
C HIS A 136 11.82 16.71 0.23
N THR A 137 10.63 17.06 0.70
CA THR A 137 10.36 17.39 2.11
C THR A 137 10.29 16.13 2.99
N TYR A 138 9.60 15.09 2.53
CA TYR A 138 9.27 13.89 3.33
C TYR A 138 9.97 12.62 2.86
N GLY A 139 10.96 12.73 1.98
CA GLY A 139 11.65 11.58 1.40
C GLY A 139 12.49 10.75 2.38
N SER A 140 12.73 11.24 3.60
CA SER A 140 13.37 10.49 4.69
C SER A 140 12.39 9.84 5.65
N THR A 141 11.07 10.02 5.46
CA THR A 141 10.01 9.53 6.33
C THR A 141 9.35 8.25 5.81
N SER A 142 8.46 7.68 6.63
CA SER A 142 7.73 6.44 6.31
C SER A 142 6.84 6.54 5.08
N ILE A 143 6.40 7.76 4.68
CA ILE A 143 5.51 7.96 3.52
C ILE A 143 6.25 8.00 2.18
N ARG A 144 7.59 7.94 2.17
CA ARG A 144 8.41 8.02 0.94
C ARG A 144 7.91 7.10 -0.16
N ALA A 145 7.74 5.81 0.12
CA ALA A 145 7.33 4.84 -0.89
C ALA A 145 5.93 5.16 -1.45
N ARG A 146 5.03 5.68 -0.63
CA ARG A 146 3.68 6.11 -1.05
C ARG A 146 3.73 7.33 -1.98
N LEU A 147 4.55 8.31 -1.66
CA LEU A 147 4.75 9.48 -2.52
C LEU A 147 5.37 9.07 -3.86
N GLN A 148 6.38 8.19 -3.83
CA GLN A 148 7.01 7.66 -5.02
C GLN A 148 6.04 6.84 -5.88
N LYS A 149 5.14 6.04 -5.26
CA LYS A 149 4.06 5.34 -5.96
C LYS A 149 3.22 6.30 -6.79
N ASN A 150 2.74 7.37 -6.17
CA ASN A 150 1.88 8.35 -6.84
C ASN A 150 2.62 9.11 -7.95
N LEU A 151 3.90 9.42 -7.75
CA LEU A 151 4.74 10.01 -8.81
C LEU A 151 4.94 9.04 -9.98
N ASN A 152 5.17 7.76 -9.69
CA ASN A 152 5.36 6.73 -10.70
C ASN A 152 4.10 6.51 -11.55
N LEU A 153 2.91 6.49 -10.94
CA LEU A 153 1.63 6.43 -11.67
C LEU A 153 1.48 7.55 -12.71
N LEU A 154 2.11 8.68 -12.47
CA LEU A 154 2.04 9.83 -13.39
C LEU A 154 3.22 9.94 -14.35
N SER A 155 4.35 9.31 -14.08
CA SER A 155 5.56 9.69 -14.81
C SER A 155 6.63 8.60 -14.98
N PHE A 156 6.33 7.32 -14.67
CA PHE A 156 7.35 6.28 -14.68
C PHE A 156 7.49 5.57 -16.03
N GLU A 157 6.39 5.36 -16.73
CA GLU A 157 6.42 4.71 -18.04
C GLU A 157 7.30 5.48 -19.04
N GLY A 158 8.04 4.73 -19.84
CA GLY A 158 9.02 5.23 -20.80
C GLY A 158 10.37 5.64 -20.20
N LYS A 159 10.50 5.70 -18.85
CA LYS A 159 11.77 6.02 -18.20
C LYS A 159 12.63 4.77 -17.99
N PRO A 160 13.97 4.89 -17.95
CA PRO A 160 14.85 3.81 -17.55
C PRO A 160 14.49 3.30 -16.14
N ALA A 161 14.46 1.97 -15.98
CA ALA A 161 14.24 1.37 -14.68
C ALA A 161 15.44 1.61 -13.75
N PRO A 162 15.24 2.03 -12.49
CA PRO A 162 16.30 2.13 -11.51
C PRO A 162 16.95 0.77 -11.22
N ALA A 163 18.24 0.77 -10.91
CA ALA A 163 18.93 -0.45 -10.51
C ALA A 163 18.36 -1.02 -9.22
N LEU A 164 18.24 -2.36 -9.13
CA LEU A 164 17.91 -3.05 -7.88
C LEU A 164 19.15 -3.26 -7.03
N ARG A 165 19.03 -3.06 -5.72
CA ARG A 165 19.98 -3.56 -4.73
C ARG A 165 19.71 -5.05 -4.48
N SER A 166 20.74 -5.85 -4.46
CA SER A 166 20.66 -7.32 -4.38
C SER A 166 21.79 -7.93 -3.52
N GLU A 167 22.30 -7.19 -2.56
CA GLU A 167 23.33 -7.66 -1.62
C GLU A 167 22.80 -8.81 -0.76
N GLN A 168 21.51 -8.79 -0.40
CA GLN A 168 20.79 -9.88 0.25
C GLN A 168 19.71 -10.42 -0.70
N PHE A 169 19.59 -11.73 -0.82
CA PHE A 169 18.63 -12.36 -1.72
C PHE A 169 18.24 -13.78 -1.27
N LEU A 170 17.11 -14.26 -1.80
CA LEU A 170 16.69 -15.66 -1.77
C LEU A 170 16.57 -16.20 -3.20
N GLY A 171 16.57 -17.53 -3.34
CA GLY A 171 16.57 -18.18 -4.64
C GLY A 171 17.89 -18.00 -5.39
N SER A 172 17.81 -17.82 -6.69
CA SER A 172 18.98 -17.58 -7.54
C SER A 172 19.53 -16.17 -7.32
N LYS A 173 20.86 -16.00 -7.55
CA LYS A 173 21.49 -14.68 -7.45
C LYS A 173 20.84 -13.71 -8.46
N PRO A 174 20.29 -12.56 -8.01
CA PRO A 174 19.66 -11.61 -8.90
C PRO A 174 20.66 -11.03 -9.89
N PRO A 175 20.35 -11.06 -11.19
CA PRO A 175 21.15 -10.36 -12.18
C PRO A 175 20.96 -8.84 -12.07
N MET A 176 21.96 -8.06 -12.46
CA MET A 176 21.77 -6.63 -12.66
C MET A 176 20.79 -6.38 -13.80
N LEU A 177 19.83 -5.47 -13.64
CA LEU A 177 18.85 -5.14 -14.70
C LEU A 177 19.52 -4.71 -16.01
N SER A 178 20.68 -4.05 -15.93
CA SER A 178 21.47 -3.67 -17.12
C SER A 178 21.96 -4.87 -17.94
N LYS A 179 22.10 -6.06 -17.33
CA LYS A 179 22.48 -7.31 -18.02
C LYS A 179 21.30 -8.05 -18.64
N LEU A 180 20.08 -7.62 -18.35
CA LEU A 180 18.85 -8.18 -18.91
C LEU A 180 18.33 -7.41 -20.14
N LYS A 181 19.05 -6.38 -20.59
CA LYS A 181 18.71 -5.70 -21.85
C LYS A 181 18.67 -6.71 -23.01
N GLY A 182 17.67 -6.57 -23.87
CA GLY A 182 17.33 -7.54 -24.91
C GLY A 182 16.21 -8.50 -24.51
N SER A 183 15.86 -8.56 -23.23
CA SER A 183 14.78 -9.39 -22.69
C SER A 183 13.77 -8.56 -21.92
N PRO A 184 12.46 -8.81 -22.05
CA PRO A 184 11.46 -8.19 -21.19
C PRO A 184 11.60 -8.72 -19.75
N VAL A 185 11.34 -7.85 -18.76
CA VAL A 185 11.47 -8.20 -17.35
C VAL A 185 10.19 -7.85 -16.59
N LEU A 186 9.67 -8.79 -15.81
CA LEU A 186 8.64 -8.53 -14.82
C LEU A 186 9.27 -8.45 -13.42
N LEU A 187 9.14 -7.29 -12.79
CA LEU A 187 9.44 -7.12 -11.37
C LEU A 187 8.13 -7.30 -10.59
N PHE A 188 8.10 -8.31 -9.75
CA PHE A 188 6.98 -8.64 -8.87
C PHE A 188 7.36 -8.29 -7.42
N PHE A 189 7.02 -7.08 -6.98
CA PHE A 189 7.22 -6.66 -5.59
C PHE A 189 6.17 -7.31 -4.70
N TRP A 190 6.60 -8.07 -3.72
CA TRP A 190 5.71 -8.84 -2.85
C TRP A 190 6.09 -8.78 -1.36
N ALA A 191 5.18 -9.25 -0.50
CA ALA A 191 5.41 -9.37 0.93
C ALA A 191 4.94 -10.73 1.44
N HIS A 192 5.61 -11.26 2.46
CA HIS A 192 5.29 -12.56 3.06
C HIS A 192 3.86 -12.64 3.64
N TRP A 193 3.34 -11.53 4.12
CA TRP A 193 2.00 -11.40 4.69
C TRP A 193 0.89 -11.09 3.65
N CYS A 194 1.24 -10.73 2.42
CA CYS A 194 0.31 -10.25 1.39
C CYS A 194 -0.55 -11.39 0.80
N PRO A 195 -1.88 -11.42 1.00
CA PRO A 195 -2.75 -12.43 0.42
C PRO A 195 -2.84 -12.31 -1.10
N ASP A 196 -2.98 -11.10 -1.64
CA ASP A 196 -3.08 -10.85 -3.08
C ASP A 196 -1.82 -11.31 -3.83
N CYS A 197 -0.64 -11.18 -3.19
CA CYS A 197 0.60 -11.67 -3.76
C CYS A 197 0.61 -13.20 -3.91
N LYS A 198 -0.02 -13.92 -2.97
CA LYS A 198 -0.16 -15.38 -3.03
C LYS A 198 -1.14 -15.81 -4.13
N VAL A 199 -2.16 -15.01 -4.39
CA VAL A 199 -3.11 -15.22 -5.50
C VAL A 199 -2.45 -14.89 -6.85
N GLU A 200 -1.59 -13.86 -6.91
CA GLU A 200 -0.88 -13.44 -8.11
C GLU A 200 0.21 -14.43 -8.56
N ALA A 201 0.85 -15.13 -7.62
CA ALA A 201 1.98 -16.01 -7.91
C ALA A 201 1.69 -17.11 -8.94
N PRO A 202 0.57 -17.87 -8.91
CA PRO A 202 0.24 -18.82 -9.95
C PRO A 202 -0.02 -18.18 -11.32
N ILE A 203 -0.56 -16.96 -11.36
CA ILE A 203 -0.75 -16.20 -12.60
C ILE A 203 0.61 -15.89 -13.22
N ILE A 204 1.54 -15.36 -12.42
CA ILE A 204 2.90 -15.05 -12.86
C ILE A 204 3.63 -16.33 -13.30
N THR A 205 3.48 -17.45 -12.58
CA THR A 205 4.06 -18.75 -12.96
C THR A 205 3.61 -19.18 -14.35
N ARG A 206 2.31 -19.10 -14.62
CA ARG A 206 1.75 -19.44 -15.94
C ARG A 206 2.28 -18.53 -17.03
N LEU A 207 2.24 -17.21 -16.81
CA LEU A 207 2.71 -16.22 -17.78
C LEU A 207 4.23 -16.33 -18.02
N ARG A 208 5.02 -16.59 -16.99
CA ARG A 208 6.46 -16.86 -17.13
C ARG A 208 6.71 -18.04 -18.08
N THR A 209 5.97 -19.13 -17.92
CA THR A 209 6.09 -20.32 -18.78
C THR A 209 5.66 -19.99 -20.22
N GLU A 210 4.54 -19.32 -20.40
CA GLU A 210 4.00 -18.96 -21.71
C GLU A 210 4.92 -18.02 -22.48
N PHE A 211 5.55 -17.07 -21.79
CA PHE A 211 6.44 -16.07 -22.42
C PHE A 211 7.94 -16.41 -22.30
N ALA A 212 8.30 -17.59 -21.78
CA ALA A 212 9.69 -18.05 -21.77
C ALA A 212 10.35 -18.07 -23.16
N PRO A 213 9.68 -18.54 -24.25
CA PRO A 213 10.25 -18.49 -25.59
C PRO A 213 10.51 -17.08 -26.10
N LYS A 214 9.83 -16.06 -25.53
CA LYS A 214 10.02 -14.65 -25.84
C LYS A 214 11.05 -13.96 -24.93
N GLY A 215 11.64 -14.72 -23.99
CA GLY A 215 12.72 -14.28 -23.10
C GLY A 215 12.23 -13.55 -21.84
N LEU A 216 10.94 -13.67 -21.45
CA LEU A 216 10.46 -13.02 -20.22
C LEU A 216 11.21 -13.54 -18.99
N THR A 217 11.83 -12.60 -18.28
CA THR A 217 12.49 -12.87 -16.99
C THR A 217 11.66 -12.30 -15.86
N VAL A 218 11.53 -13.04 -14.76
CA VAL A 218 10.79 -12.59 -13.56
C VAL A 218 11.74 -12.46 -12.37
N LEU A 219 11.72 -11.30 -11.70
CA LEU A 219 12.38 -11.07 -10.43
C LEU A 219 11.34 -10.71 -9.38
N GLY A 220 11.49 -11.21 -8.15
CA GLY A 220 10.55 -11.01 -7.05
C GLY A 220 11.12 -10.16 -5.91
N PRO A 221 11.33 -8.85 -6.07
CA PRO A 221 11.82 -8.04 -4.95
C PRO A 221 10.91 -8.11 -3.74
N THR A 222 11.52 -8.30 -2.55
CA THR A 222 10.85 -8.18 -1.25
C THR A 222 11.71 -7.39 -0.28
N ARG A 223 11.25 -7.24 0.96
CA ARG A 223 12.02 -6.59 2.03
C ARG A 223 11.71 -7.25 3.37
N LEU A 224 12.51 -6.95 4.37
CA LEU A 224 12.17 -7.23 5.76
C LEU A 224 11.17 -6.17 6.26
N TYR A 225 10.20 -6.62 7.04
CA TYR A 225 9.13 -5.83 7.66
C TYR A 225 9.30 -5.72 9.18
N GLY A 226 10.20 -6.53 9.78
CA GLY A 226 10.45 -6.61 11.21
C GLY A 226 9.52 -7.56 11.96
N TYR A 227 8.79 -8.42 11.26
CA TYR A 227 7.87 -9.38 11.88
C TYR A 227 7.64 -10.64 11.02
N THR A 228 7.14 -11.70 11.66
CA THR A 228 6.72 -12.96 11.03
C THR A 228 5.19 -13.11 11.04
N ALA A 229 4.66 -14.33 11.16
CA ALA A 229 3.23 -14.57 11.29
C ALA A 229 2.64 -13.82 12.50
N GLN A 230 1.36 -13.42 12.38
CA GLN A 230 0.59 -12.75 13.44
C GLN A 230 1.20 -11.42 13.95
N VAL A 231 2.05 -10.77 13.13
CA VAL A 231 2.72 -9.49 13.45
C VAL A 231 3.68 -9.60 14.65
N GLU A 232 4.19 -10.79 14.94
CA GLU A 232 5.20 -11.00 15.97
C GLU A 232 6.54 -10.41 15.52
N LYS A 233 7.12 -9.55 16.37
CA LYS A 233 8.45 -8.98 16.11
C LYS A 233 9.47 -10.10 15.91
N ALA A 234 10.29 -9.97 14.89
CA ALA A 234 11.28 -10.97 14.52
C ALA A 234 12.65 -10.35 14.29
N ALA A 235 13.71 -11.11 14.64
CA ALA A 235 15.05 -10.76 14.20
C ALA A 235 15.17 -10.90 12.68
N PRO A 236 16.05 -10.16 12.01
CA PRO A 236 16.20 -10.21 10.55
C PRO A 236 16.44 -11.63 10.00
N SER A 237 17.20 -12.48 10.72
CA SER A 237 17.44 -13.88 10.34
C SER A 237 16.18 -14.73 10.36
N ASP A 238 15.35 -14.55 11.39
CA ASP A 238 14.14 -15.33 11.60
C ASP A 238 13.06 -14.92 10.60
N GLU A 239 12.92 -13.61 10.34
CA GLU A 239 12.04 -13.12 9.30
C GLU A 239 12.48 -13.60 7.92
N LEU A 240 13.79 -13.60 7.63
CA LEU A 240 14.32 -14.12 6.37
C LEU A 240 13.96 -15.60 6.17
N ALA A 241 14.14 -16.43 7.20
CA ALA A 241 13.77 -17.84 7.17
C ALA A 241 12.25 -18.00 6.96
N TYR A 242 11.44 -17.15 7.60
CA TYR A 242 10.00 -17.15 7.43
C TYR A 242 9.58 -16.75 6.01
N ILE A 243 10.20 -15.70 5.43
CA ILE A 243 9.98 -15.30 4.03
C ILE A 243 10.28 -16.46 3.09
N ASP A 244 11.38 -17.20 3.32
CA ASP A 244 11.73 -18.35 2.49
C ASP A 244 10.74 -19.52 2.64
N ALA A 245 10.26 -19.79 3.85
CA ALA A 245 9.20 -20.77 4.08
C ALA A 245 7.89 -20.40 3.37
N VAL A 246 7.49 -19.10 3.40
CA VAL A 246 6.34 -18.60 2.64
C VAL A 246 6.55 -18.77 1.14
N ARG A 247 7.76 -18.53 0.63
CA ARG A 247 8.13 -18.73 -0.76
C ARG A 247 7.96 -20.19 -1.17
N HIS A 248 8.49 -21.11 -0.40
CA HIS A 248 8.32 -22.55 -0.68
C HIS A 248 6.85 -22.98 -0.67
N ARG A 249 6.06 -22.44 0.24
CA ARG A 249 4.65 -22.84 0.41
C ARG A 249 3.72 -22.28 -0.67
N PHE A 250 3.91 -21.03 -1.07
CA PHE A 250 2.93 -20.33 -1.92
C PHE A 250 3.47 -19.94 -3.31
N TYR A 251 4.77 -20.03 -3.53
CA TYR A 251 5.42 -19.65 -4.79
C TYR A 251 6.19 -20.82 -5.41
N ALA A 252 5.68 -22.06 -5.24
CA ALA A 252 6.35 -23.28 -5.67
C ALA A 252 6.77 -23.27 -7.16
N GLY A 253 5.97 -22.67 -8.05
CA GLY A 253 6.29 -22.47 -9.47
C GLY A 253 7.33 -21.39 -9.76
N LEU A 254 7.81 -20.67 -8.74
CA LEU A 254 8.75 -19.54 -8.84
C LEU A 254 9.97 -19.71 -7.90
N LEU A 255 10.29 -20.94 -7.47
CA LEU A 255 11.38 -21.16 -6.50
C LEU A 255 12.76 -20.78 -7.03
N ASP A 256 12.97 -20.80 -8.32
CA ASP A 256 14.19 -20.35 -9.01
C ASP A 256 14.18 -18.85 -9.31
N MET A 257 13.06 -18.14 -9.08
CA MET A 257 12.97 -16.70 -9.24
C MET A 257 13.95 -16.00 -8.30
N PRO A 258 14.82 -15.11 -8.82
CA PRO A 258 15.68 -14.29 -7.98
C PRO A 258 14.85 -13.34 -7.11
N VAL A 259 15.11 -13.32 -5.80
CA VAL A 259 14.38 -12.51 -4.82
C VAL A 259 15.34 -11.55 -4.12
N PRO A 260 15.64 -10.37 -4.71
CA PRO A 260 16.44 -9.36 -4.01
C PRO A 260 15.66 -8.80 -2.81
N ILE A 261 16.35 -8.66 -1.67
CA ILE A 261 15.75 -8.21 -0.40
C ILE A 261 16.33 -6.85 -0.05
N SER A 262 15.51 -5.81 -0.19
CA SER A 262 15.94 -4.45 0.14
C SER A 262 14.78 -3.47 0.27
N LYS A 263 14.71 -2.75 1.41
CA LYS A 263 13.79 -1.63 1.57
C LYS A 263 14.04 -0.53 0.53
N TYR A 264 15.29 -0.31 0.13
CA TYR A 264 15.64 0.65 -0.89
C TYR A 264 14.91 0.40 -2.21
N ASN A 265 14.75 -0.86 -2.62
CA ASN A 265 14.02 -1.19 -3.84
C ASN A 265 12.55 -0.77 -3.74
N PHE A 266 11.91 -1.00 -2.60
CA PHE A 266 10.53 -0.58 -2.35
C PHE A 266 10.37 0.94 -2.36
N ASP A 267 11.30 1.65 -1.73
CA ASP A 267 11.29 3.12 -1.69
C ASP A 267 11.51 3.73 -3.08
N THR A 268 12.43 3.15 -3.87
CA THR A 268 12.80 3.64 -5.20
C THR A 268 11.69 3.38 -6.23
N TYR A 269 11.10 2.19 -6.18
CA TYR A 269 10.00 1.82 -7.10
C TYR A 269 8.62 2.25 -6.58
N GLY A 270 8.54 2.83 -5.39
CA GLY A 270 7.26 3.22 -4.80
C GLY A 270 6.34 2.03 -4.52
N ALA A 271 6.90 0.86 -4.16
CA ALA A 271 6.13 -0.33 -3.87
C ALA A 271 5.50 -0.27 -2.46
N SER A 272 4.68 0.76 -2.21
CA SER A 272 3.94 0.94 -0.96
C SER A 272 2.67 0.09 -0.88
N THR A 273 2.25 -0.46 -1.99
CA THR A 273 1.16 -1.45 -2.12
C THR A 273 1.78 -2.75 -2.60
N THR A 274 1.35 -3.89 -2.07
CA THR A 274 1.77 -5.22 -2.56
C THR A 274 0.56 -6.04 -3.00
N PRO A 275 0.66 -6.72 -4.14
CA PRO A 275 1.79 -6.66 -5.05
C PRO A 275 1.94 -5.29 -5.74
N THR A 276 3.14 -5.00 -6.26
CA THR A 276 3.34 -3.98 -7.30
C THR A 276 4.04 -4.65 -8.47
N LEU A 277 3.48 -4.51 -9.65
CA LEU A 277 3.98 -5.11 -10.89
C LEU A 277 4.64 -4.04 -11.75
N VAL A 278 5.87 -4.30 -12.21
CA VAL A 278 6.58 -3.40 -13.11
C VAL A 278 7.11 -4.20 -14.29
N LEU A 279 6.66 -3.89 -15.49
CA LEU A 279 7.18 -4.49 -16.71
C LEU A 279 8.24 -3.59 -17.33
N LEU A 280 9.36 -4.18 -17.68
CA LEU A 280 10.43 -3.51 -18.42
C LEU A 280 10.49 -4.06 -19.83
N ASP A 281 10.64 -3.17 -20.81
CA ASP A 281 10.87 -3.53 -22.18
C ASP A 281 12.32 -4.01 -22.41
N ARG A 282 12.61 -4.46 -23.63
CA ARG A 282 13.94 -4.95 -24.04
C ARG A 282 15.04 -3.89 -23.93
N THR A 283 14.69 -2.60 -23.90
CA THR A 283 15.65 -1.49 -23.70
C THR A 283 15.93 -1.21 -22.21
N GLY A 284 15.20 -1.85 -21.30
CA GLY A 284 15.25 -1.63 -19.85
C GLY A 284 14.43 -0.41 -19.38
N LYS A 285 13.51 0.08 -20.21
CA LYS A 285 12.54 1.12 -19.80
C LYS A 285 11.28 0.49 -19.25
N VAL A 286 10.63 1.22 -18.36
CA VAL A 286 9.34 0.83 -17.79
C VAL A 286 8.26 0.90 -18.86
N GLY A 287 7.64 -0.23 -19.16
CA GLY A 287 6.51 -0.35 -20.09
C GLY A 287 5.16 -0.37 -19.37
N MET A 288 5.14 -0.81 -18.11
CA MET A 288 3.95 -0.77 -17.24
C MET A 288 4.37 -0.61 -15.78
N TYR A 289 3.63 0.18 -15.03
CA TYR A 289 3.72 0.30 -13.58
C TYR A 289 2.33 0.13 -12.97
N HIS A 290 2.10 -0.94 -12.22
CA HIS A 290 0.79 -1.26 -11.64
C HIS A 290 0.89 -1.63 -10.16
N PRO A 291 0.45 -0.76 -9.23
CA PRO A 291 0.24 -1.11 -7.83
C PRO A 291 -1.06 -1.91 -7.68
N GLY A 292 -0.98 -3.12 -7.15
CA GLY A 292 -2.07 -4.07 -7.00
C GLY A 292 -1.90 -5.31 -7.88
N ALA A 293 -2.75 -6.31 -7.66
CA ALA A 293 -2.82 -7.51 -8.47
C ALA A 293 -3.52 -7.25 -9.82
N LEU A 294 -3.20 -8.01 -10.83
CA LEU A 294 -3.85 -7.99 -12.13
C LEU A 294 -4.41 -9.36 -12.49
N PRO A 295 -5.65 -9.45 -13.00
CA PRO A 295 -6.15 -10.68 -13.60
C PRO A 295 -5.24 -11.16 -14.74
N TYR A 296 -5.18 -12.48 -14.93
CA TYR A 296 -4.33 -13.12 -15.92
C TYR A 296 -4.40 -12.46 -17.30
N ASP A 297 -5.61 -12.22 -17.84
CA ASP A 297 -5.76 -11.67 -19.19
C ASP A 297 -5.24 -10.23 -19.29
N GLN A 298 -5.39 -9.43 -18.23
CA GLN A 298 -4.88 -8.06 -18.19
C GLN A 298 -3.36 -8.04 -18.13
N LEU A 299 -2.75 -8.82 -17.23
CA LEU A 299 -1.30 -8.90 -17.13
C LEU A 299 -0.69 -9.48 -18.41
N LYS A 300 -1.34 -10.50 -19.02
CA LYS A 300 -0.93 -11.05 -20.30
C LYS A 300 -0.90 -9.99 -21.41
N ALA A 301 -1.97 -9.21 -21.54
CA ALA A 301 -2.05 -8.15 -22.54
C ALA A 301 -0.94 -7.09 -22.36
N GLU A 302 -0.60 -6.74 -21.11
CA GLU A 302 0.52 -5.82 -20.85
C GLU A 302 1.88 -6.44 -21.19
N ILE A 303 2.10 -7.72 -20.89
CA ILE A 303 3.31 -8.43 -21.28
C ILE A 303 3.44 -8.48 -22.82
N GLU A 304 2.36 -8.78 -23.54
CA GLU A 304 2.35 -8.81 -25.02
C GLU A 304 2.76 -7.46 -25.63
N LYS A 305 2.26 -6.34 -25.09
CA LYS A 305 2.66 -4.99 -25.53
C LYS A 305 4.15 -4.72 -25.33
N VAL A 306 4.71 -5.19 -24.22
CA VAL A 306 6.13 -4.98 -23.87
C VAL A 306 7.04 -5.89 -24.68
N VAL A 307 6.62 -7.13 -24.94
CA VAL A 307 7.38 -8.11 -25.73
C VAL A 307 7.43 -7.74 -27.21
N ALA A 308 6.40 -7.06 -27.73
CA ALA A 308 6.33 -6.61 -29.13
C ALA A 308 7.22 -5.37 -29.43
N ARG A 309 7.71 -4.70 -28.41
CA ARG A 309 8.64 -3.55 -28.50
C ARG A 309 10.10 -4.01 -28.40
#